data_ca3ef6ba9bc682241c08ff8886ab4190
#
_entry.id   ca3ef6ba9bc682241c08ff8886ab4190
#
_cell.length_a   1.000
_cell.length_b   1.000
_cell.length_c   1.000
_cell.angle_alpha   90.00
_cell.angle_beta   90.00
_cell.angle_gamma   90.00
#
_symmetry.space_group_name_H-M   'P 1'
#
loop_
_entity.id
_entity.type
_entity.pdbx_description
1 polymer ?
#
loop_
_entity_poly.entity_id
_entity_poly.type
_entity_poly.pdbx_seq_one_letter_code
_entity_poly.pdbx_strand_id
1 'polypeptide(L)'
;MSVIINILLLLVVISVLTFIHELGHFIAARLVKAKVLEFSIGFGPKIYSMKRKGTDFSIRALPFGGYVKILGDGDPSETKENKKDKGNLKNKNKPAQMFVMLAGVTMNILLAIGLYTLYLANNNWQFAIGNSYGEINPVGSIVVKERISDIPYMLADSGGAKESGMYEEGYIVSINGEDVSDYDELTKILKGLENETVSIHACDMDNNCN
;
A
#
# COMPACT_ATOMS: atom_id res chain seq x y z
N MET A 1 6.31 -17.58 4.59
CA MET A 1 6.82 -17.29 3.21
C MET A 1 8.33 -17.26 3.23
N SER A 2 9.02 -17.74 2.18
CA SER A 2 10.49 -17.72 2.17
C SER A 2 11.00 -16.26 2.05
N VAL A 3 12.13 -15.94 2.66
CA VAL A 3 12.78 -14.62 2.59
C VAL A 3 12.97 -14.17 1.13
N ILE A 4 13.25 -15.11 0.24
CA ILE A 4 13.41 -14.84 -1.20
C ILE A 4 12.13 -14.29 -1.83
N ILE A 5 10.95 -14.84 -1.50
CA ILE A 5 9.67 -14.36 -2.02
C ILE A 5 9.39 -12.94 -1.54
N ASN A 6 9.69 -12.63 -0.27
CA ASN A 6 9.51 -11.28 0.27
C ASN A 6 10.43 -10.26 -0.42
N ILE A 7 11.68 -10.64 -0.70
CA ILE A 7 12.62 -9.78 -1.45
C ILE A 7 12.12 -9.55 -2.88
N LEU A 8 11.66 -10.58 -3.56
CA LEU A 8 11.11 -10.45 -4.92
C LEU A 8 9.87 -9.56 -4.95
N LEU A 9 8.95 -9.73 -3.99
CA LEU A 9 7.77 -8.87 -3.85
C LEU A 9 8.18 -7.41 -3.62
N LEU A 10 9.13 -7.16 -2.73
CA LEU A 10 9.65 -5.81 -2.47
C LEU A 10 10.20 -5.17 -3.74
N LEU A 11 11.00 -5.91 -4.52
CA LEU A 11 11.57 -5.43 -5.77
C LEU A 11 10.50 -5.10 -6.80
N VAL A 12 9.45 -5.93 -6.92
CA VAL A 12 8.31 -5.67 -7.80
C VAL A 12 7.59 -4.39 -7.39
N VAL A 13 7.29 -4.22 -6.11
CA VAL A 13 6.61 -3.02 -5.59
C VAL A 13 7.42 -1.76 -5.88
N ILE A 14 8.73 -1.77 -5.57
CA ILE A 14 9.61 -0.64 -5.85
C ILE A 14 9.65 -0.33 -7.35
N SER A 15 9.70 -1.36 -8.21
CA SER A 15 9.74 -1.18 -9.66
C SER A 15 8.45 -0.52 -10.18
N VAL A 16 7.29 -0.93 -9.69
CA VAL A 16 6.00 -0.33 -10.06
C VAL A 16 5.92 1.12 -9.58
N LEU A 17 6.28 1.40 -8.33
CA LEU A 17 6.26 2.74 -7.76
C LEU A 17 7.19 3.68 -8.53
N THR A 18 8.41 3.24 -8.85
CA THR A 18 9.36 4.03 -9.63
C THR A 18 8.86 4.26 -11.05
N PHE A 19 8.32 3.24 -11.71
CA PHE A 19 7.76 3.39 -13.06
C PHE A 19 6.64 4.43 -13.11
N ILE A 20 5.71 4.39 -12.16
CA ILE A 20 4.60 5.35 -12.07
C ILE A 20 5.12 6.76 -11.76
N HIS A 21 6.13 6.88 -10.90
CA HIS A 21 6.82 8.12 -10.60
C HIS A 21 7.43 8.75 -11.86
N GLU A 22 8.23 7.99 -12.61
CA GLU A 22 8.86 8.44 -13.84
C GLU A 22 7.84 8.78 -14.94
N LEU A 23 6.73 8.01 -14.98
CA LEU A 23 5.62 8.29 -15.89
C LEU A 23 4.98 9.64 -15.58
N GLY A 24 4.91 10.04 -14.31
CA GLY A 24 4.47 11.38 -13.90
C GLY A 24 5.33 12.47 -14.49
N HIS A 25 6.65 12.39 -14.35
CA HIS A 25 7.59 13.32 -14.94
C HIS A 25 7.50 13.36 -16.47
N PHE A 26 7.37 12.20 -17.10
CA PHE A 26 7.20 12.07 -18.55
C PHE A 26 5.96 12.82 -19.06
N ILE A 27 4.80 12.57 -18.42
CA ILE A 27 3.53 13.19 -18.79
C ILE A 27 3.60 14.71 -18.60
N ALA A 28 4.07 15.16 -17.43
CA ALA A 28 4.17 16.57 -17.10
C ALA A 28 5.14 17.32 -18.06
N ALA A 29 6.30 16.72 -18.36
CA ALA A 29 7.25 17.29 -19.32
C ALA A 29 6.61 17.47 -20.71
N ARG A 30 5.84 16.47 -21.15
CA ARG A 30 5.12 16.55 -22.43
C ARG A 30 4.05 17.65 -22.43
N LEU A 31 3.29 17.79 -21.33
CA LEU A 31 2.27 18.82 -21.19
C LEU A 31 2.86 20.24 -21.26
N VAL A 32 4.00 20.48 -20.63
CA VAL A 32 4.69 21.76 -20.69
C VAL A 32 5.55 21.94 -21.96
N LYS A 33 5.47 21.00 -22.91
CA LYS A 33 6.25 20.99 -24.14
C LYS A 33 7.77 21.04 -23.89
N ALA A 34 8.21 20.35 -22.83
CA ALA A 34 9.63 20.05 -22.64
C ALA A 34 10.02 18.80 -23.45
N LYS A 35 11.24 18.75 -23.93
CA LYS A 35 11.75 17.59 -24.69
C LYS A 35 12.14 16.48 -23.73
N VAL A 36 11.52 15.32 -23.86
CA VAL A 36 11.94 14.10 -23.19
C VAL A 36 12.86 13.34 -24.14
N LEU A 37 14.10 13.18 -23.76
CA LEU A 37 15.14 12.53 -24.55
C LEU A 37 15.05 11.01 -24.46
N GLU A 38 14.87 10.48 -23.24
CA GLU A 38 14.78 9.05 -22.97
C GLU A 38 13.76 8.78 -21.86
N PHE A 39 13.03 7.68 -22.02
CA PHE A 39 12.20 7.06 -20.98
C PHE A 39 12.62 5.61 -20.86
N SER A 40 13.14 5.22 -19.70
CA SER A 40 13.73 3.90 -19.49
C SER A 40 13.02 3.14 -18.39
N ILE A 41 12.74 1.87 -18.64
CA ILE A 41 12.35 0.90 -17.62
C ILE A 41 13.59 0.10 -17.25
N GLY A 42 13.95 0.14 -15.95
CA GLY A 42 15.14 -0.51 -15.42
C GLY A 42 16.42 0.29 -15.58
N PHE A 43 17.52 -0.32 -15.15
CA PHE A 43 18.87 0.22 -15.19
C PHE A 43 19.85 -0.71 -15.93
N GLY A 44 21.07 -0.25 -16.16
CA GLY A 44 22.12 -1.03 -16.80
C GLY A 44 22.10 -0.94 -18.34
N PRO A 45 22.68 -1.92 -19.07
CA PRO A 45 22.73 -1.90 -20.52
C PRO A 45 21.35 -2.02 -21.15
N LYS A 46 21.16 -1.33 -22.30
CA LYS A 46 19.91 -1.41 -23.07
C LYS A 46 19.78 -2.79 -23.70
N ILE A 47 18.66 -3.47 -23.44
CA ILE A 47 18.27 -4.72 -24.10
C ILE A 47 17.47 -4.39 -25.36
N TYR A 48 16.52 -3.43 -25.23
CA TYR A 48 15.65 -3.02 -26.31
C TYR A 48 15.45 -1.50 -26.29
N SER A 49 15.39 -0.87 -27.45
CA SER A 49 15.01 0.54 -27.54
C SER A 49 14.22 0.84 -28.82
N MET A 50 13.29 1.80 -28.70
CA MET A 50 12.46 2.27 -29.80
C MET A 50 12.30 3.79 -29.72
N LYS A 51 12.63 4.50 -30.80
CA LYS A 51 12.39 5.94 -30.90
C LYS A 51 10.97 6.25 -31.35
N ARG A 52 10.24 7.02 -30.57
CA ARG A 52 8.89 7.49 -30.93
C ARG A 52 8.70 8.95 -30.52
N LYS A 53 8.25 9.79 -31.46
CA LYS A 53 7.98 11.21 -31.22
C LYS A 53 9.15 11.95 -30.54
N GLY A 54 10.40 11.63 -30.94
CA GLY A 54 11.61 12.27 -30.42
C GLY A 54 12.10 11.77 -29.04
N THR A 55 11.46 10.78 -28.47
CA THR A 55 11.87 10.12 -27.22
C THR A 55 12.39 8.71 -27.51
N ASP A 56 13.48 8.33 -26.89
CA ASP A 56 13.99 6.96 -26.90
C ASP A 56 13.36 6.18 -25.74
N PHE A 57 12.47 5.24 -26.04
CA PHE A 57 11.90 4.32 -25.06
C PHE A 57 12.80 3.10 -24.96
N SER A 58 13.31 2.80 -23.76
CA SER A 58 14.25 1.70 -23.59
C SER A 58 13.86 0.76 -22.43
N ILE A 59 14.16 -0.51 -22.62
CA ILE A 59 14.11 -1.55 -21.58
C ILE A 59 15.55 -1.96 -21.31
N ARG A 60 15.92 -2.02 -20.03
CA ARG A 60 17.28 -2.29 -19.58
C ARG A 60 17.38 -3.61 -18.82
N ALA A 61 18.60 -4.10 -18.65
CA ALA A 61 18.88 -5.44 -18.14
C ALA A 61 18.44 -5.66 -16.69
N LEU A 62 18.50 -4.64 -15.85
CA LEU A 62 18.09 -4.72 -14.46
C LEU A 62 16.66 -4.15 -14.34
N PRO A 63 15.64 -4.99 -14.08
CA PRO A 63 14.24 -4.59 -14.12
C PRO A 63 13.79 -3.81 -12.87
N PHE A 64 14.70 -3.17 -12.17
CA PHE A 64 14.41 -2.40 -10.96
C PHE A 64 14.40 -0.91 -11.29
N GLY A 65 13.26 -0.25 -11.00
CA GLY A 65 13.13 1.18 -11.21
C GLY A 65 13.08 1.60 -12.68
N GLY A 66 13.58 2.78 -12.96
CA GLY A 66 13.61 3.41 -14.28
C GLY A 66 14.09 4.85 -14.17
N TYR A 67 14.06 5.57 -15.27
CA TYR A 67 14.31 7.00 -15.27
C TYR A 67 13.71 7.68 -16.51
N VAL A 68 13.46 8.97 -16.37
CA VAL A 68 13.10 9.84 -17.48
C VAL A 68 14.20 10.89 -17.66
N LYS A 69 14.73 11.03 -18.87
CA LYS A 69 15.72 12.06 -19.20
C LYS A 69 15.05 13.23 -19.92
N ILE A 70 14.90 14.34 -19.21
CA ILE A 70 14.31 15.57 -19.74
C ILE A 70 15.42 16.54 -20.10
N LEU A 71 15.30 17.20 -21.26
CA LEU A 71 16.27 18.19 -21.66
C LEU A 71 16.27 19.38 -20.69
N GLY A 72 17.43 19.68 -20.10
CA GLY A 72 17.57 20.74 -19.10
C GLY A 72 17.37 20.32 -17.65
N ASP A 73 17.18 19.02 -17.39
CA ASP A 73 17.05 18.48 -16.04
C ASP A 73 18.40 17.99 -15.48
N GLY A 74 19.38 18.92 -15.43
CA GLY A 74 20.65 18.66 -14.73
C GLY A 74 21.67 17.79 -15.47
N ASP A 75 21.48 17.50 -16.77
CA ASP A 75 22.42 16.69 -17.54
C ASP A 75 23.77 17.41 -17.73
N PRO A 76 24.89 16.85 -17.21
CA PRO A 76 26.23 17.43 -17.38
C PRO A 76 26.69 17.48 -18.85
N SER A 77 26.11 16.66 -19.73
CA SER A 77 26.43 16.60 -21.17
C SER A 77 25.66 17.62 -22.02
N GLU A 78 25.00 18.60 -21.39
CA GLU A 78 24.20 19.61 -22.08
C GLU A 78 25.08 20.52 -22.95
N THR A 79 24.89 20.45 -24.25
CA THR A 79 25.64 21.31 -25.23
C THR A 79 25.13 22.76 -25.23
N LYS A 80 25.94 23.69 -25.75
CA LYS A 80 25.54 25.11 -25.87
C LYS A 80 24.26 25.29 -26.71
N GLU A 81 24.04 24.44 -27.71
CA GLU A 81 22.83 24.44 -28.56
C GLU A 81 21.60 24.00 -27.77
N ASN A 82 21.73 22.96 -26.96
CA ASN A 82 20.66 22.47 -26.11
C ASN A 82 20.20 23.49 -25.06
N LYS A 83 21.08 24.35 -24.59
CA LYS A 83 20.73 25.42 -23.65
C LYS A 83 19.77 26.46 -24.21
N LYS A 84 19.81 26.72 -25.56
CA LYS A 84 18.93 27.66 -26.22
C LYS A 84 17.64 27.04 -26.75
N ASP A 85 17.49 25.73 -26.67
CA ASP A 85 16.31 25.02 -27.18
C ASP A 85 15.04 25.41 -26.40
N LYS A 86 13.98 25.75 -27.12
CA LYS A 86 12.67 26.05 -26.53
C LYS A 86 12.06 24.86 -25.77
N GLY A 87 12.48 23.65 -26.06
CA GLY A 87 12.09 22.42 -25.35
C GLY A 87 12.92 22.14 -24.10
N ASN A 88 13.93 22.94 -23.80
CA ASN A 88 14.72 22.83 -22.60
C ASN A 88 13.88 23.24 -21.36
N LEU A 89 13.82 22.39 -20.34
CA LEU A 89 13.01 22.64 -19.13
C LEU A 89 13.45 23.91 -18.40
N LYS A 90 14.75 24.23 -18.38
CA LYS A 90 15.29 25.46 -17.78
C LYS A 90 14.76 26.73 -18.44
N ASN A 91 14.37 26.65 -19.72
CA ASN A 91 13.83 27.77 -20.48
C ASN A 91 12.31 27.94 -20.33
N LYS A 92 11.66 27.03 -19.57
CA LYS A 92 10.24 27.16 -19.21
C LYS A 92 10.07 28.10 -18.02
N ASN A 93 8.86 28.61 -17.85
CA ASN A 93 8.52 29.41 -16.67
C ASN A 93 8.64 28.57 -15.39
N LYS A 94 8.84 29.23 -14.24
CA LYS A 94 9.04 28.55 -12.96
C LYS A 94 7.90 27.63 -12.55
N PRO A 95 6.61 28.00 -12.71
CA PRO A 95 5.50 27.08 -12.42
C PRO A 95 5.54 25.78 -13.24
N ALA A 96 5.93 25.86 -14.53
CA ALA A 96 6.06 24.67 -15.37
C ALA A 96 7.21 23.75 -14.90
N GLN A 97 8.34 24.35 -14.49
CA GLN A 97 9.44 23.59 -13.89
C GLN A 97 8.99 22.87 -12.61
N MET A 98 8.33 23.60 -11.70
CA MET A 98 7.78 23.02 -10.45
C MET A 98 6.75 21.92 -10.74
N PHE A 99 5.86 22.13 -11.70
CA PHE A 99 4.88 21.12 -12.10
C PHE A 99 5.55 19.82 -12.54
N VAL A 100 6.59 19.88 -13.36
CA VAL A 100 7.35 18.70 -13.79
C VAL A 100 8.03 18.04 -12.59
N MET A 101 8.67 18.81 -11.70
CA MET A 101 9.37 18.28 -10.54
C MET A 101 8.43 17.56 -9.54
N LEU A 102 7.23 18.10 -9.34
CA LEU A 102 6.26 17.53 -8.40
C LEU A 102 5.46 16.36 -9.00
N ALA A 103 5.46 16.22 -10.33
CA ALA A 103 4.59 15.27 -11.01
C ALA A 103 4.85 13.80 -10.63
N GLY A 104 6.10 13.42 -10.37
CA GLY A 104 6.45 12.08 -9.95
C GLY A 104 5.79 11.70 -8.62
N VAL A 105 5.96 12.55 -7.62
CA VAL A 105 5.34 12.33 -6.29
C VAL A 105 3.81 12.35 -6.39
N THR A 106 3.26 13.28 -7.18
CA THR A 106 1.81 13.37 -7.39
C THR A 106 1.25 12.09 -7.98
N MET A 107 1.93 11.47 -8.96
CA MET A 107 1.50 10.20 -9.54
C MET A 107 1.51 9.05 -8.54
N ASN A 108 2.49 9.00 -7.64
CA ASN A 108 2.52 7.99 -6.57
C ASN A 108 1.38 8.19 -5.57
N ILE A 109 1.03 9.43 -5.22
CA ILE A 109 -0.13 9.74 -4.38
C ILE A 109 -1.43 9.31 -5.08
N LEU A 110 -1.59 9.62 -6.37
CA LEU A 110 -2.76 9.20 -7.14
C LEU A 110 -2.88 7.68 -7.23
N LEU A 111 -1.75 6.97 -7.40
CA LEU A 111 -1.72 5.51 -7.37
C LEU A 111 -2.18 4.98 -6.01
N ALA A 112 -1.65 5.54 -4.92
CA ALA A 112 -2.03 5.13 -3.56
C ALA A 112 -3.53 5.34 -3.30
N ILE A 113 -4.08 6.51 -3.67
CA ILE A 113 -5.51 6.80 -3.56
C ILE A 113 -6.32 5.80 -4.41
N GLY A 114 -5.90 5.54 -5.66
CA GLY A 114 -6.57 4.60 -6.54
C GLY A 114 -6.61 3.18 -5.99
N LEU A 115 -5.47 2.67 -5.52
CA LEU A 115 -5.37 1.33 -4.91
C LEU A 115 -6.20 1.23 -3.64
N TYR A 116 -6.14 2.25 -2.78
CA TYR A 116 -6.92 2.29 -1.55
C TYR A 116 -8.43 2.34 -1.81
N THR A 117 -8.85 3.13 -2.81
CA THR A 117 -10.26 3.18 -3.23
C THR A 117 -10.74 1.83 -3.75
N LEU A 118 -9.91 1.14 -4.56
CA LEU A 118 -10.22 -0.22 -5.03
C LEU A 118 -10.31 -1.22 -3.88
N TYR A 119 -9.41 -1.12 -2.91
CA TYR A 119 -9.46 -1.95 -1.70
C TYR A 119 -10.77 -1.73 -0.94
N LEU A 120 -11.15 -0.49 -0.65
CA LEU A 120 -12.39 -0.16 0.04
C LEU A 120 -13.63 -0.64 -0.74
N ALA A 121 -13.64 -0.46 -2.05
CA ALA A 121 -14.76 -0.90 -2.89
C ALA A 121 -14.96 -2.43 -2.84
N ASN A 122 -13.85 -3.20 -2.80
CA ASN A 122 -13.92 -4.66 -2.66
C ASN A 122 -14.31 -5.13 -1.25
N ASN A 123 -14.10 -4.27 -0.23
CA ASN A 123 -14.43 -4.57 1.17
C ASN A 123 -15.68 -3.81 1.64
N ASN A 124 -16.65 -3.59 0.76
CA ASN A 124 -17.90 -2.89 1.07
C ASN A 124 -17.72 -1.54 1.80
N TRP A 125 -16.63 -0.82 1.46
CA TRP A 125 -16.22 0.44 2.11
C TRP A 125 -15.92 0.31 3.60
N GLN A 126 -15.58 -0.90 4.06
CA GLN A 126 -15.15 -1.18 5.42
C GLN A 126 -13.62 -1.31 5.47
N PHE A 127 -13.02 -0.84 6.54
CA PHE A 127 -11.60 -1.08 6.82
C PHE A 127 -11.45 -1.48 8.29
N ALA A 128 -10.66 -2.52 8.52
CA ALA A 128 -10.31 -2.94 9.86
C ALA A 128 -9.27 -1.95 10.41
N ILE A 129 -9.63 -1.21 11.45
CA ILE A 129 -8.68 -0.48 12.26
C ILE A 129 -8.23 -1.44 13.35
N GLY A 130 -6.98 -1.91 13.30
CA GLY A 130 -6.43 -2.73 14.38
C GLY A 130 -6.38 -1.93 15.68
N ASN A 131 -6.69 -2.57 16.79
CA ASN A 131 -6.75 -1.93 18.13
C ASN A 131 -5.41 -1.36 18.64
N SER A 132 -4.33 -1.53 17.90
CA SER A 132 -3.00 -1.02 18.24
C SER A 132 -2.86 0.51 18.25
N TYR A 133 -3.89 1.25 17.89
CA TYR A 133 -3.82 2.72 17.72
C TYR A 133 -4.56 3.54 18.79
N GLY A 134 -4.99 2.92 19.89
CA GLY A 134 -5.75 3.61 20.93
C GLY A 134 -7.13 4.11 20.45
N GLU A 135 -7.83 4.85 21.27
CA GLU A 135 -9.12 5.43 20.90
C GLU A 135 -8.97 6.45 19.77
N ILE A 136 -9.26 6.03 18.53
CA ILE A 136 -9.40 6.94 17.41
C ILE A 136 -10.87 7.40 17.41
N ASN A 137 -11.10 8.65 17.82
CA ASN A 137 -12.39 9.31 17.62
C ASN A 137 -12.53 9.71 16.15
N PRO A 138 -13.30 9.00 15.33
CA PRO A 138 -13.45 9.35 13.92
C PRO A 138 -14.23 10.67 13.79
N VAL A 139 -13.61 11.63 13.10
CA VAL A 139 -14.31 12.84 12.65
C VAL A 139 -15.11 12.49 11.41
N GLY A 140 -16.41 12.20 11.57
CA GLY A 140 -17.31 11.88 10.46
C GLY A 140 -18.30 10.76 10.78
N SER A 141 -19.26 10.51 9.89
CA SER A 141 -20.32 9.52 10.03
C SER A 141 -19.85 8.09 9.71
N ILE A 142 -18.76 7.66 10.29
CA ILE A 142 -18.34 6.26 10.25
C ILE A 142 -19.09 5.56 11.38
N VAL A 143 -19.99 4.65 11.03
CA VAL A 143 -20.61 3.76 12.00
C VAL A 143 -19.53 2.75 12.43
N VAL A 144 -18.87 3.04 13.54
CA VAL A 144 -18.05 2.04 14.22
C VAL A 144 -19.03 1.14 14.96
N LYS A 145 -19.19 -0.11 14.53
CA LYS A 145 -19.84 -1.11 15.39
C LYS A 145 -18.96 -1.24 16.63
N GLU A 146 -19.51 -0.90 17.78
CA GLU A 146 -18.86 -1.12 19.06
C GLU A 146 -18.56 -2.62 19.19
N ARG A 147 -17.29 -2.98 19.31
CA ARG A 147 -16.91 -4.36 19.58
C ARG A 147 -17.09 -4.60 21.06
N ILE A 148 -17.77 -5.69 21.40
CA ILE A 148 -17.97 -6.12 22.79
C ILE A 148 -16.65 -6.61 23.40
N SER A 149 -15.73 -7.11 22.56
CA SER A 149 -14.40 -7.59 22.95
C SER A 149 -13.41 -7.46 21.82
N ASP A 150 -12.14 -7.33 22.16
CA ASP A 150 -11.02 -7.22 21.22
C ASP A 150 -10.35 -8.57 20.90
N ILE A 151 -10.90 -9.68 21.37
CA ILE A 151 -10.34 -11.01 21.18
C ILE A 151 -11.17 -11.80 20.16
N PRO A 152 -10.89 -11.63 18.85
CA PRO A 152 -11.55 -12.40 17.83
C PRO A 152 -11.11 -13.86 17.91
N TYR A 153 -12.03 -14.79 17.65
CA TYR A 153 -11.74 -16.20 17.49
C TYR A 153 -12.38 -16.76 16.22
N MET A 154 -11.80 -17.85 15.75
CA MET A 154 -12.37 -18.72 14.74
C MET A 154 -12.21 -20.16 15.22
N LEU A 155 -13.28 -20.93 15.19
CA LEU A 155 -13.24 -22.32 15.65
C LEU A 155 -12.42 -23.18 14.68
N ALA A 156 -11.67 -24.11 15.26
CA ALA A 156 -11.07 -25.19 14.48
C ALA A 156 -12.15 -26.17 13.99
N ASP A 157 -11.83 -26.93 12.94
CA ASP A 157 -12.75 -27.93 12.34
C ASP A 157 -13.21 -29.00 13.31
N SER A 158 -12.51 -29.20 14.43
CA SER A 158 -12.83 -30.16 15.49
C SER A 158 -12.39 -29.63 16.85
N GLY A 159 -13.12 -29.98 17.90
CA GLY A 159 -12.78 -29.66 19.30
C GLY A 159 -13.99 -29.32 20.16
N GLY A 160 -13.80 -29.29 21.48
CA GLY A 160 -14.85 -29.11 22.45
C GLY A 160 -15.66 -27.82 22.31
N ALA A 161 -15.05 -26.76 21.84
CA ALA A 161 -15.74 -25.48 21.58
C ALA A 161 -16.78 -25.59 20.45
N LYS A 162 -16.51 -26.35 19.41
CA LYS A 162 -17.46 -26.63 18.33
C LYS A 162 -18.59 -27.56 18.80
N GLU A 163 -18.24 -28.55 19.57
CA GLU A 163 -19.20 -29.51 20.13
C GLU A 163 -20.13 -28.87 21.17
N SER A 164 -19.69 -27.82 21.87
CA SER A 164 -20.49 -27.04 22.82
C SER A 164 -21.49 -26.07 22.17
N GLY A 165 -21.48 -25.93 20.84
CA GLY A 165 -22.40 -25.05 20.13
C GLY A 165 -21.95 -23.59 20.08
N MET A 166 -20.65 -23.33 20.26
CA MET A 166 -20.06 -22.02 20.09
C MET A 166 -20.14 -21.57 18.62
N TYR A 167 -20.32 -20.28 18.34
CA TYR A 167 -20.34 -19.73 16.98
C TYR A 167 -19.05 -20.05 16.22
N GLU A 168 -19.11 -20.24 14.90
CA GLU A 168 -17.92 -20.57 14.08
C GLU A 168 -16.86 -19.47 14.13
N GLU A 169 -17.30 -18.21 14.23
CA GLU A 169 -16.44 -17.02 14.38
C GLU A 169 -17.12 -15.98 15.28
N GLY A 170 -16.32 -15.21 15.99
CA GLY A 170 -16.85 -14.20 16.90
C GLY A 170 -15.78 -13.59 17.81
N TYR A 171 -16.20 -13.13 18.97
CA TYR A 171 -15.35 -12.49 19.97
C TYR A 171 -15.58 -13.14 21.35
N ILE A 172 -14.48 -13.41 22.07
CA ILE A 172 -14.52 -13.86 23.45
C ILE A 172 -14.68 -12.63 24.35
N VAL A 173 -15.68 -12.67 25.23
CA VAL A 173 -15.99 -11.60 26.18
C VAL A 173 -15.47 -11.94 27.54
N SER A 174 -15.78 -13.16 28.06
CA SER A 174 -15.32 -13.59 29.37
C SER A 174 -15.07 -15.09 29.42
N ILE A 175 -14.24 -15.53 30.39
CA ILE A 175 -13.97 -16.93 30.70
C ILE A 175 -14.25 -17.15 32.18
N ASN A 176 -15.07 -18.15 32.49
CA ASN A 176 -15.52 -18.47 33.87
C ASN A 176 -16.10 -17.25 34.61
N GLY A 177 -16.68 -16.28 33.89
CA GLY A 177 -17.25 -15.05 34.41
C GLY A 177 -16.23 -13.92 34.67
N GLU A 178 -14.97 -14.11 34.34
CA GLU A 178 -13.96 -13.06 34.35
C GLU A 178 -13.86 -12.43 32.95
N ASP A 179 -14.05 -11.12 32.86
CA ASP A 179 -13.93 -10.39 31.60
C ASP A 179 -12.49 -10.45 31.10
N VAL A 180 -12.32 -10.60 29.77
CA VAL A 180 -11.01 -10.69 29.12
C VAL A 180 -10.85 -9.51 28.19
N SER A 181 -9.86 -8.67 28.47
CA SER A 181 -9.65 -7.42 27.75
C SER A 181 -8.64 -7.53 26.60
N ASP A 182 -7.67 -8.45 26.70
CA ASP A 182 -6.65 -8.64 25.69
C ASP A 182 -6.18 -10.10 25.55
N TYR A 183 -5.39 -10.38 24.51
CA TYR A 183 -4.90 -11.72 24.21
C TYR A 183 -3.88 -12.26 25.23
N ASP A 184 -3.14 -11.41 25.89
CA ASP A 184 -2.14 -11.81 26.91
C ASP A 184 -2.85 -12.26 28.17
N GLU A 185 -3.91 -11.57 28.58
CA GLU A 185 -4.80 -11.95 29.69
C GLU A 185 -5.52 -13.26 29.40
N LEU A 186 -6.11 -13.41 28.18
CA LEU A 186 -6.68 -14.66 27.71
C LEU A 186 -5.72 -15.82 27.86
N THR A 187 -4.51 -15.66 27.37
CA THR A 187 -3.48 -16.72 27.39
C THR A 187 -3.08 -17.07 28.81
N LYS A 188 -3.01 -16.09 29.71
CA LYS A 188 -2.68 -16.30 31.13
C LYS A 188 -3.76 -17.09 31.86
N ILE A 189 -5.04 -16.75 31.63
CA ILE A 189 -6.19 -17.45 32.20
C ILE A 189 -6.22 -18.91 31.70
N LEU A 190 -6.10 -19.12 30.39
CA LEU A 190 -6.15 -20.45 29.79
C LEU A 190 -5.00 -21.36 30.23
N LYS A 191 -3.78 -20.82 30.41
CA LYS A 191 -2.65 -21.58 30.95
C LYS A 191 -2.87 -22.08 32.38
N GLY A 192 -3.68 -21.36 33.18
CA GLY A 192 -4.04 -21.78 34.53
C GLY A 192 -5.13 -22.86 34.56
N LEU A 193 -5.81 -23.09 33.43
CA LEU A 193 -6.99 -23.96 33.33
C LEU A 193 -6.75 -25.20 32.44
N GLU A 194 -5.49 -25.61 32.27
CA GLU A 194 -5.14 -26.78 31.42
C GLU A 194 -5.86 -28.05 31.96
N ASN A 195 -6.60 -28.73 31.07
CA ASN A 195 -7.42 -29.92 31.35
C ASN A 195 -8.67 -29.67 32.21
N GLU A 196 -9.11 -28.44 32.38
CA GLU A 196 -10.37 -28.12 33.05
C GLU A 196 -11.46 -27.75 32.01
N THR A 197 -12.73 -27.97 32.41
CA THR A 197 -13.87 -27.48 31.63
C THR A 197 -14.08 -26.01 31.97
N VAL A 198 -14.04 -25.16 30.92
CA VAL A 198 -14.20 -23.71 31.08
C VAL A 198 -15.53 -23.25 30.47
N SER A 199 -16.17 -22.28 31.10
CA SER A 199 -17.30 -21.56 30.54
C SER A 199 -16.81 -20.35 29.75
N ILE A 200 -17.06 -20.31 28.45
CA ILE A 200 -16.69 -19.20 27.59
C ILE A 200 -17.94 -18.44 27.21
N HIS A 201 -17.99 -17.15 27.53
CA HIS A 201 -19.00 -16.24 27.03
C HIS A 201 -18.45 -15.57 25.77
N ALA A 202 -19.10 -15.86 24.65
CA ALA A 202 -18.66 -15.35 23.35
C ALA A 202 -19.85 -14.76 22.57
N CYS A 203 -19.55 -13.80 21.71
CA CYS A 203 -20.54 -13.17 20.85
C CYS A 203 -20.16 -13.39 19.37
N ASP A 204 -21.17 -13.52 18.50
CA ASP A 204 -20.96 -13.56 17.06
C ASP A 204 -20.60 -12.17 16.49
N MET A 205 -20.37 -12.10 15.19
CA MET A 205 -20.04 -10.85 14.49
C MET A 205 -21.17 -9.82 14.48
N ASP A 206 -22.40 -10.24 14.82
CA ASP A 206 -23.59 -9.40 14.92
C ASP A 206 -23.95 -9.02 16.36
N ASN A 207 -23.07 -9.34 17.32
CA ASN A 207 -23.21 -9.11 18.77
C ASN A 207 -24.32 -9.94 19.45
N ASN A 208 -24.69 -11.11 18.89
CA ASN A 208 -25.50 -12.06 19.63
C ASN A 208 -24.57 -12.89 20.51
N CYS A 209 -24.82 -12.93 21.81
CA CYS A 209 -23.93 -13.57 22.79
C CYS A 209 -24.52 -14.87 23.33
N ASN A 210 -23.62 -15.84 23.58
CA ASN A 210 -23.92 -17.18 24.13
C ASN A 210 -23.16 -17.41 25.44
#